data_03bfd5c02ffe1fa42af6c5368b39da9f
#
_entry.id   03bfd5c02ffe1fa42af6c5368b39da9f
#
_cell.length_a   1.000
_cell.length_b   1.000
_cell.length_c   1.000
_cell.angle_alpha   90.00
_cell.angle_beta   90.00
_cell.angle_gamma   90.00
#
_symmetry.space_group_name_H-M   'P 1'
#
loop_
_entity.id
_entity.type
_entity.pdbx_description
1 polymer ?
#
loop_
_entity_poly.entity_id
_entity_poly.type
_entity_poly.pdbx_seq_one_letter_code
_entity_poly.pdbx_strand_id
1 'polypeptide(L)'
;MKIRNYSVWVFLLTLLFNYTAVHSADVFLEAESFQNKGGWVVDQQFMDLMGSPYLMAHGMGVPVKDAETTITFPSTGEYHIFVRTFNWTSPWYKGEGPGKFELSVNGEHSEMILGTEGSSWFWQYAGETKIDNPSATVVLHDLSGFNGRVDAVYFTTKRNDLPPNDI
;
A
#
# COMPACT_ATOMS: atom_id res chain seq x y z
N MET A 1 47.81 49.29 -44.27
CA MET A 1 46.46 49.09 -43.62
C MET A 1 46.44 47.66 -43.06
N LYS A 2 46.65 47.47 -41.72
CA LYS A 2 46.73 46.17 -41.09
C LYS A 2 45.34 45.78 -40.60
N ILE A 3 44.79 44.69 -41.16
CA ILE A 3 43.49 44.08 -40.72
C ILE A 3 43.79 43.18 -39.54
N ARG A 4 43.32 43.52 -38.36
CA ARG A 4 43.37 42.68 -37.15
C ARG A 4 42.22 41.70 -37.14
N ASN A 5 42.54 40.40 -37.27
CA ASN A 5 41.55 39.32 -37.10
C ASN A 5 41.25 39.16 -35.64
N TYR A 6 39.97 39.36 -35.26
CA TYR A 6 39.45 39.01 -33.94
C TYR A 6 38.86 37.60 -34.04
N SER A 7 39.54 36.64 -33.41
CA SER A 7 38.98 35.30 -33.20
C SER A 7 37.95 35.36 -32.07
N VAL A 8 36.68 35.22 -32.43
CA VAL A 8 35.59 35.10 -31.46
C VAL A 8 35.53 33.65 -31.00
N TRP A 9 35.99 33.40 -29.78
CA TRP A 9 35.75 32.11 -29.10
C TRP A 9 34.34 32.09 -28.57
N VAL A 10 33.46 31.30 -29.20
CA VAL A 10 32.11 30.99 -28.69
C VAL A 10 32.28 29.85 -27.71
N PHE A 11 32.20 30.13 -26.41
CA PHE A 11 32.07 29.15 -25.35
C PHE A 11 30.63 28.59 -25.39
N LEU A 12 30.47 27.40 -25.96
CA LEU A 12 29.23 26.64 -25.89
C LEU A 12 29.13 26.02 -24.51
N LEU A 13 28.43 26.69 -23.57
CA LEU A 13 28.14 26.19 -22.25
C LEU A 13 27.00 25.15 -22.37
N THR A 14 27.33 23.86 -22.51
CA THR A 14 26.40 22.76 -22.45
C THR A 14 25.97 22.57 -21.00
N LEU A 15 24.83 23.13 -20.61
CA LEU A 15 24.13 22.80 -19.37
C LEU A 15 23.64 21.34 -19.49
N LEU A 16 24.37 20.42 -18.89
CA LEU A 16 23.90 19.05 -18.64
C LEU A 16 22.83 19.12 -17.56
N PHE A 17 21.57 19.23 -17.96
CA PHE A 17 20.45 18.96 -17.06
C PHE A 17 20.47 17.44 -16.75
N ASN A 18 21.00 17.09 -15.58
CA ASN A 18 20.77 15.77 -15.02
C ASN A 18 19.30 15.68 -14.67
N TYR A 19 18.48 15.15 -15.57
CA TYR A 19 17.14 14.67 -15.26
C TYR A 19 17.32 13.43 -14.37
N THR A 20 17.32 13.62 -13.07
CA THR A 20 17.01 12.51 -12.16
C THR A 20 15.53 12.20 -12.35
N ALA A 21 15.23 11.12 -13.05
CA ALA A 21 13.88 10.58 -13.07
C ALA A 21 13.55 10.25 -11.60
N VAL A 22 12.65 11.03 -11.00
CA VAL A 22 12.06 10.67 -9.71
C VAL A 22 11.17 9.47 -10.03
N HIS A 23 11.72 8.26 -9.91
CA HIS A 23 10.89 7.07 -9.88
C HIS A 23 10.01 7.17 -8.64
N SER A 24 8.70 7.09 -8.84
CA SER A 24 7.78 6.88 -7.73
C SER A 24 8.26 5.63 -7.00
N ALA A 25 8.51 5.77 -5.70
CA ALA A 25 8.98 4.66 -4.88
C ALA A 25 7.80 3.84 -4.33
N ASP A 26 6.69 3.77 -5.09
CA ASP A 26 5.47 3.14 -4.64
C ASP A 26 5.55 1.62 -4.76
N VAL A 27 4.92 0.92 -3.81
CA VAL A 27 4.76 -0.53 -3.82
C VAL A 27 3.28 -0.86 -3.70
N PHE A 28 2.76 -1.59 -4.67
CA PHE A 28 1.41 -2.13 -4.67
C PHE A 28 1.47 -3.63 -4.39
N LEU A 29 0.76 -4.09 -3.37
CA LEU A 29 0.76 -5.46 -2.90
C LEU A 29 -0.67 -5.99 -2.85
N GLU A 30 -1.03 -6.85 -3.78
CA GLU A 30 -2.30 -7.59 -3.74
C GLU A 30 -2.32 -8.55 -2.55
N ALA A 31 -3.37 -8.52 -1.75
CA ALA A 31 -3.43 -9.32 -0.53
C ALA A 31 -3.45 -10.83 -0.83
N GLU A 32 -4.13 -11.26 -1.88
CA GLU A 32 -4.15 -12.67 -2.28
C GLU A 32 -2.78 -13.20 -2.73
N SER A 33 -1.82 -12.31 -3.02
CA SER A 33 -0.45 -12.68 -3.37
C SER A 33 0.43 -13.03 -2.15
N PHE A 34 -0.06 -12.83 -0.92
CA PHE A 34 0.69 -13.17 0.29
C PHE A 34 1.21 -14.60 0.25
N GLN A 35 2.49 -14.79 0.56
CA GLN A 35 3.18 -16.09 0.49
C GLN A 35 2.62 -17.09 1.49
N ASN A 36 2.35 -16.63 2.71
CA ASN A 36 1.67 -17.38 3.76
C ASN A 36 0.37 -16.66 4.14
N LYS A 37 -0.75 -17.25 3.84
CA LYS A 37 -2.08 -16.67 4.15
C LYS A 37 -2.58 -16.95 5.56
N GLY A 38 -1.84 -17.78 6.34
CA GLY A 38 -2.23 -18.15 7.69
C GLY A 38 -3.62 -18.78 7.74
N GLY A 39 -4.54 -18.10 8.44
CA GLY A 39 -5.94 -18.48 8.50
C GLY A 39 -6.86 -17.61 7.64
N TRP A 40 -6.32 -16.67 6.85
CA TRP A 40 -7.08 -15.85 5.92
C TRP A 40 -7.43 -16.66 4.68
N VAL A 41 -8.65 -16.50 4.18
CA VAL A 41 -9.15 -17.19 2.99
C VAL A 41 -9.20 -16.23 1.80
N VAL A 42 -8.95 -16.75 0.61
CA VAL A 42 -9.12 -16.00 -0.64
C VAL A 42 -10.61 -16.03 -0.99
N ASP A 43 -11.23 -14.86 -1.08
CA ASP A 43 -12.64 -14.69 -1.44
C ASP A 43 -12.76 -13.92 -2.76
N GLN A 44 -13.77 -14.29 -3.57
CA GLN A 44 -13.95 -13.78 -4.93
C GLN A 44 -15.26 -12.98 -5.10
N GLN A 45 -15.98 -12.73 -4.01
CA GLN A 45 -17.33 -12.16 -4.05
C GLN A 45 -17.40 -10.80 -4.76
N PHE A 46 -16.31 -10.03 -4.74
CA PHE A 46 -16.27 -8.66 -5.27
C PHE A 46 -15.33 -8.49 -6.48
N MET A 47 -14.94 -9.57 -7.14
CA MET A 47 -14.05 -9.49 -8.31
C MET A 47 -14.58 -8.59 -9.43
N ASP A 48 -15.89 -8.52 -9.62
CA ASP A 48 -16.51 -7.62 -10.60
C ASP A 48 -16.29 -6.13 -10.30
N LEU A 49 -15.98 -5.80 -9.04
CA LEU A 49 -15.74 -4.43 -8.58
C LEU A 49 -14.26 -4.09 -8.45
N MET A 50 -13.39 -5.09 -8.27
CA MET A 50 -11.98 -4.88 -7.91
C MET A 50 -11.00 -5.47 -8.92
N GLY A 51 -11.47 -6.33 -9.82
CA GLY A 51 -10.64 -7.00 -10.81
C GLY A 51 -9.82 -8.18 -10.27
N SER A 52 -9.69 -8.30 -8.94
CA SER A 52 -8.94 -9.34 -8.24
C SER A 52 -9.72 -9.93 -7.07
N PRO A 53 -9.39 -11.13 -6.57
CA PRO A 53 -9.86 -11.62 -5.28
C PRO A 53 -9.21 -10.85 -4.13
N TYR A 54 -9.71 -11.06 -2.92
CA TYR A 54 -9.20 -10.42 -1.71
C TYR A 54 -9.00 -11.44 -0.58
N LEU A 55 -8.30 -11.06 0.49
CA LEU A 55 -8.20 -11.86 1.71
C LEU A 55 -9.30 -11.51 2.69
N MET A 56 -9.87 -12.55 3.33
CA MET A 56 -10.90 -12.43 4.35
C MET A 56 -10.56 -13.26 5.59
N ALA A 57 -10.61 -12.63 6.77
CA ALA A 57 -10.42 -13.27 8.07
C ALA A 57 -11.72 -13.93 8.55
N HIS A 58 -12.01 -15.16 8.08
CA HIS A 58 -13.26 -15.87 8.35
C HIS A 58 -13.12 -16.81 9.55
N GLY A 59 -13.04 -16.26 10.77
CA GLY A 59 -12.83 -17.00 12.01
C GLY A 59 -14.06 -17.25 12.87
N MET A 60 -15.26 -16.83 12.42
CA MET A 60 -16.52 -16.96 13.18
C MET A 60 -16.43 -16.41 14.63
N GLY A 61 -15.77 -15.27 14.80
CA GLY A 61 -15.58 -14.62 16.11
C GLY A 61 -14.33 -15.06 16.86
N VAL A 62 -13.49 -15.87 16.25
CA VAL A 62 -12.16 -16.23 16.78
C VAL A 62 -11.11 -15.72 15.80
N PRO A 63 -10.14 -14.88 16.23
CA PRO A 63 -9.07 -14.41 15.37
C PRO A 63 -8.35 -15.55 14.66
N VAL A 64 -8.17 -15.40 13.36
CA VAL A 64 -7.44 -16.38 12.54
C VAL A 64 -5.93 -16.15 12.64
N LYS A 65 -5.13 -17.12 12.19
CA LYS A 65 -3.67 -16.98 12.13
C LYS A 65 -3.27 -15.90 11.14
N ASP A 66 -2.21 -15.18 11.46
CA ASP A 66 -1.65 -14.10 10.66
C ASP A 66 -1.32 -14.52 9.23
N ALA A 67 -1.56 -13.61 8.29
CA ALA A 67 -1.05 -13.73 6.93
C ALA A 67 0.25 -12.93 6.82
N GLU A 68 1.25 -13.49 6.15
CA GLU A 68 2.59 -12.92 6.08
C GLU A 68 3.17 -13.00 4.68
N THR A 69 3.88 -11.96 4.27
CA THR A 69 4.67 -11.96 3.03
C THR A 69 5.92 -11.09 3.18
N THR A 70 6.94 -11.38 2.37
CA THR A 70 8.13 -10.53 2.25
C THR A 70 8.09 -9.82 0.90
N ILE A 71 8.28 -8.51 0.93
CA ILE A 71 8.29 -7.65 -0.28
C ILE A 71 9.61 -6.90 -0.41
N THR A 72 9.88 -6.39 -1.60
CA THR A 72 11.06 -5.57 -1.87
C THR A 72 10.63 -4.15 -2.22
N PHE A 73 11.12 -3.19 -1.44
CA PHE A 73 10.95 -1.77 -1.70
C PHE A 73 12.00 -1.26 -2.69
N PRO A 74 11.66 -0.36 -3.61
CA PRO A 74 12.60 0.21 -4.58
C PRO A 74 13.64 1.13 -3.94
N SER A 75 13.34 1.69 -2.76
CA SER A 75 14.26 2.54 -1.98
C SER A 75 13.98 2.42 -0.49
N THR A 76 14.96 2.75 0.34
CA THR A 76 14.80 2.99 1.77
C THR A 76 14.20 4.39 2.01
N GLY A 77 13.53 4.58 3.14
CA GLY A 77 12.91 5.85 3.51
C GLY A 77 11.59 5.69 4.24
N GLU A 78 10.87 6.79 4.39
CA GLU A 78 9.53 6.83 5.01
C GLU A 78 8.46 6.57 3.97
N TYR A 79 7.51 5.69 4.31
CA TYR A 79 6.37 5.33 3.48
C TYR A 79 5.07 5.50 4.24
N HIS A 80 4.09 6.10 3.62
CA HIS A 80 2.69 6.06 4.04
C HIS A 80 2.08 4.74 3.62
N ILE A 81 1.25 4.17 4.48
CA ILE A 81 0.60 2.89 4.26
C ILE A 81 -0.90 3.13 4.08
N PHE A 82 -1.45 2.58 3.03
CA PHE A 82 -2.89 2.53 2.78
C PHE A 82 -3.31 1.08 2.53
N VAL A 83 -4.48 0.72 3.06
CA VAL A 83 -5.05 -0.61 2.87
C VAL A 83 -6.41 -0.47 2.22
N ARG A 84 -6.64 -1.17 1.11
CA ARG A 84 -7.95 -1.20 0.46
C ARG A 84 -8.84 -2.20 1.18
N THR A 85 -9.85 -1.66 1.87
CA THR A 85 -10.74 -2.40 2.76
C THR A 85 -12.11 -1.74 2.83
N PHE A 86 -13.06 -2.28 3.56
CA PHE A 86 -14.32 -1.65 3.93
C PHE A 86 -15.02 -2.37 5.09
N ASN A 87 -15.94 -1.66 5.76
CA ASN A 87 -16.85 -2.26 6.71
C ASN A 87 -17.97 -3.04 6.00
N TRP A 88 -17.85 -4.35 5.93
CA TRP A 88 -18.80 -5.23 5.24
C TRP A 88 -20.22 -5.21 5.83
N THR A 89 -20.38 -4.77 7.10
CA THR A 89 -21.70 -4.65 7.73
C THR A 89 -22.43 -3.34 7.41
N SER A 90 -21.76 -2.40 6.76
CA SER A 90 -22.27 -1.04 6.47
C SER A 90 -23.63 -0.98 5.76
N PRO A 91 -24.03 -1.94 4.90
CA PRO A 91 -25.37 -1.95 4.31
C PRO A 91 -26.49 -2.11 5.35
N TRP A 92 -26.21 -2.76 6.46
CA TRP A 92 -27.21 -3.11 7.49
C TRP A 92 -26.98 -2.41 8.82
N TYR A 93 -25.75 -2.06 9.13
CA TYR A 93 -25.32 -1.46 10.39
C TYR A 93 -24.50 -0.21 10.19
N LYS A 94 -24.84 0.86 10.89
CA LYS A 94 -24.22 2.19 10.74
C LYS A 94 -23.12 2.49 11.76
N GLY A 95 -22.80 1.55 12.63
CA GLY A 95 -21.71 1.67 13.60
C GLY A 95 -20.38 1.16 13.07
N GLU A 96 -19.41 1.08 13.96
CA GLU A 96 -18.10 0.51 13.72
C GLU A 96 -18.23 -0.97 13.29
N GLY A 97 -17.60 -1.34 12.19
CA GLY A 97 -17.63 -2.70 11.66
C GLY A 97 -16.92 -3.72 12.55
N PRO A 98 -17.37 -4.97 12.55
CA PRO A 98 -16.78 -6.02 13.40
C PRO A 98 -15.49 -6.61 12.81
N GLY A 99 -15.20 -6.39 11.53
CA GLY A 99 -14.07 -7.00 10.81
C GLY A 99 -12.73 -6.32 11.11
N LYS A 100 -12.36 -6.27 12.39
CA LYS A 100 -11.15 -5.57 12.88
C LYS A 100 -9.89 -6.34 12.57
N PHE A 101 -8.91 -5.64 12.01
CA PHE A 101 -7.56 -6.18 11.81
C PHE A 101 -6.51 -5.04 11.89
N GLU A 102 -5.26 -5.42 11.99
CA GLU A 102 -4.09 -4.54 11.94
C GLU A 102 -3.11 -5.02 10.86
N LEU A 103 -2.19 -4.14 10.50
CA LEU A 103 -1.05 -4.45 9.65
C LEU A 103 0.23 -4.15 10.43
N SER A 104 1.25 -4.99 10.28
CA SER A 104 2.60 -4.65 10.74
C SER A 104 3.63 -4.76 9.62
N VAL A 105 4.69 -3.95 9.71
CA VAL A 105 5.84 -3.99 8.82
C VAL A 105 7.10 -4.17 9.66
N ASN A 106 7.86 -5.23 9.39
CA ASN A 106 9.05 -5.62 10.20
C ASN A 106 8.78 -5.72 11.71
N GLY A 107 7.53 -6.07 12.09
CA GLY A 107 7.09 -6.20 13.48
C GLY A 107 6.60 -4.89 14.12
N GLU A 108 6.64 -3.75 13.42
CA GLU A 108 6.04 -2.50 13.85
C GLU A 108 4.59 -2.45 13.39
N HIS A 109 3.65 -2.40 14.35
CA HIS A 109 2.22 -2.38 14.07
C HIS A 109 1.77 -1.03 13.54
N SER A 110 0.77 -1.04 12.64
CA SER A 110 0.10 0.15 12.17
C SER A 110 -0.60 0.88 13.32
N GLU A 111 -0.72 2.21 13.21
CA GLU A 111 -1.36 3.04 14.22
C GLU A 111 -2.89 2.89 14.28
N MET A 112 -3.47 2.32 13.23
CA MET A 112 -4.93 2.33 13.00
C MET A 112 -5.50 0.92 12.96
N ILE A 113 -6.66 0.74 13.61
CA ILE A 113 -7.50 -0.42 13.40
C ILE A 113 -8.19 -0.29 12.04
N LEU A 114 -8.11 -1.33 11.23
CA LEU A 114 -8.58 -1.37 9.86
C LEU A 114 -9.87 -2.20 9.73
N GLY A 115 -10.61 -2.01 8.62
CA GLY A 115 -11.79 -2.80 8.27
C GLY A 115 -13.09 -2.45 9.00
N THR A 116 -13.07 -1.38 9.80
CA THR A 116 -14.21 -0.96 10.63
C THR A 116 -15.04 0.17 10.01
N GLU A 117 -14.53 0.81 8.97
CA GLU A 117 -15.10 1.99 8.34
C GLU A 117 -15.44 1.77 6.87
N GLY A 118 -16.12 2.77 6.29
CA GLY A 118 -16.46 2.81 4.87
C GLY A 118 -17.69 1.98 4.53
N SER A 119 -18.44 2.41 3.52
CA SER A 119 -19.63 1.73 3.00
C SER A 119 -19.38 1.02 1.66
N SER A 120 -18.19 1.15 1.14
CA SER A 120 -17.68 0.50 -0.07
C SER A 120 -16.18 0.33 0.09
N TRP A 121 -15.54 -0.38 -0.83
CA TRP A 121 -14.09 -0.47 -0.88
C TRP A 121 -13.45 0.91 -1.01
N PHE A 122 -12.43 1.19 -0.19
CA PHE A 122 -11.69 2.45 -0.20
C PHE A 122 -10.30 2.25 0.39
N TRP A 123 -9.41 3.20 0.14
CA TRP A 123 -8.08 3.23 0.71
C TRP A 123 -8.11 3.85 2.11
N GLN A 124 -8.08 3.00 3.14
CA GLN A 124 -7.97 3.43 4.53
C GLN A 124 -6.49 3.68 4.86
N TYR A 125 -6.20 4.84 5.45
CA TYR A 125 -4.85 5.14 5.92
C TYR A 125 -4.53 4.28 7.14
N ALA A 126 -3.37 3.59 7.11
CA ALA A 126 -2.93 2.70 8.18
C ALA A 126 -1.79 3.29 9.03
N GLY A 127 -1.17 4.39 8.59
CA GLY A 127 -0.04 5.00 9.28
C GLY A 127 1.18 5.14 8.39
N GLU A 128 2.35 5.22 9.01
CA GLU A 128 3.65 5.37 8.36
C GLU A 128 4.59 4.26 8.82
N THR A 129 5.57 3.95 7.99
CA THR A 129 6.65 3.02 8.33
C THR A 129 7.97 3.51 7.75
N LYS A 130 9.06 3.24 8.47
CA LYS A 130 10.41 3.50 8.00
C LYS A 130 11.04 2.22 7.47
N ILE A 131 11.44 2.25 6.21
CA ILE A 131 12.12 1.16 5.54
C ILE A 131 13.62 1.43 5.54
N ASP A 132 14.36 0.76 6.41
CA ASP A 132 15.82 0.86 6.51
C ASP A 132 16.54 -0.17 5.64
N ASN A 133 15.86 -1.24 5.23
CA ASN A 133 16.35 -2.28 4.33
C ASN A 133 15.31 -2.52 3.22
N PRO A 134 15.70 -2.61 1.95
CA PRO A 134 14.78 -2.85 0.85
C PRO A 134 13.87 -4.08 1.05
N SER A 135 14.31 -5.11 1.74
CA SER A 135 13.47 -6.28 2.07
C SER A 135 12.72 -6.03 3.37
N ALA A 136 11.40 -6.14 3.35
CA ALA A 136 10.56 -6.00 4.52
C ALA A 136 9.47 -7.07 4.59
N THR A 137 9.14 -7.49 5.81
CA THR A 137 8.05 -8.41 6.08
C THR A 137 6.77 -7.63 6.40
N VAL A 138 5.69 -7.94 5.70
CA VAL A 138 4.35 -7.38 5.92
C VAL A 138 3.45 -8.47 6.50
N VAL A 139 2.75 -8.16 7.58
CA VAL A 139 1.86 -9.10 8.28
C VAL A 139 0.48 -8.49 8.47
N LEU A 140 -0.57 -9.27 8.22
CA LEU A 140 -1.95 -8.94 8.55
C LEU A 140 -2.36 -9.72 9.80
N HIS A 141 -2.82 -9.01 10.82
CA HIS A 141 -3.26 -9.56 12.11
C HIS A 141 -4.76 -9.42 12.24
N ASP A 142 -5.48 -10.53 12.25
CA ASP A 142 -6.92 -10.52 12.53
C ASP A 142 -7.17 -10.33 14.02
N LEU A 143 -8.02 -9.38 14.38
CA LEU A 143 -8.33 -9.06 15.77
C LEU A 143 -9.68 -9.59 16.24
N SER A 144 -10.52 -10.04 15.33
CA SER A 144 -11.92 -10.34 15.67
C SER A 144 -12.47 -11.65 15.12
N GLY A 145 -11.93 -12.17 14.04
CA GLY A 145 -12.49 -13.30 13.31
C GLY A 145 -13.82 -13.00 12.60
N PHE A 146 -14.20 -11.73 12.48
CA PHE A 146 -15.46 -11.29 11.88
C PHE A 146 -15.28 -10.69 10.49
N ASN A 147 -14.63 -11.45 9.61
CA ASN A 147 -14.54 -11.16 8.17
C ASN A 147 -13.90 -9.81 7.83
N GLY A 148 -12.83 -9.46 8.53
CA GLY A 148 -11.93 -8.39 8.09
C GLY A 148 -11.50 -8.67 6.65
N ARG A 149 -11.55 -7.65 5.78
CA ARG A 149 -11.30 -7.79 4.33
C ARG A 149 -10.16 -6.90 3.89
N VAL A 150 -9.23 -7.47 3.15
CA VAL A 150 -8.08 -6.77 2.58
C VAL A 150 -7.94 -7.14 1.12
N ASP A 151 -8.07 -6.16 0.25
CA ASP A 151 -7.84 -6.31 -1.19
C ASP A 151 -6.38 -6.06 -1.54
N ALA A 152 -5.85 -4.91 -1.16
CA ALA A 152 -4.48 -4.55 -1.44
C ALA A 152 -3.88 -3.67 -0.33
N VAL A 153 -2.55 -3.66 -0.27
CA VAL A 153 -1.75 -2.72 0.53
C VAL A 153 -0.93 -1.87 -0.41
N TYR A 154 -0.97 -0.56 -0.21
CA TYR A 154 -0.23 0.40 -1.00
C TYR A 154 0.71 1.21 -0.12
N PHE A 155 1.99 1.19 -0.48
CA PHE A 155 3.04 1.95 0.16
C PHE A 155 3.50 3.06 -0.78
N THR A 156 3.48 4.30 -0.31
CA THR A 156 3.88 5.46 -1.11
C THR A 156 4.68 6.46 -0.30
N THR A 157 5.62 7.13 -0.93
CA THR A 157 6.33 8.27 -0.33
C THR A 157 5.53 9.57 -0.39
N LYS A 158 4.32 9.55 -1.00
CA LYS A 158 3.45 10.71 -1.21
C LYS A 158 2.05 10.44 -0.66
N ARG A 159 1.74 10.96 0.50
CA ARG A 159 0.47 10.72 1.20
C ARG A 159 -0.80 10.97 0.38
N ASN A 160 -0.77 11.84 -0.61
CA ASN A 160 -1.95 12.24 -1.39
C ASN A 160 -2.02 11.57 -2.78
N ASP A 161 -1.12 10.63 -3.08
CA ASP A 161 -1.03 9.99 -4.38
C ASP A 161 -1.54 8.54 -4.27
N LEU A 162 -2.86 8.39 -4.26
CA LEU A 162 -3.53 7.10 -4.10
C LEU A 162 -3.99 6.54 -5.44
N PRO A 163 -3.94 5.22 -5.62
CA PRO A 163 -4.61 4.56 -6.72
C PRO A 163 -6.13 4.81 -6.68
N PRO A 164 -6.82 4.80 -7.83
CA PRO A 164 -8.27 4.87 -7.84
C PRO A 164 -8.91 3.68 -7.08
N ASN A 165 -10.12 3.86 -6.58
CA ASN A 165 -10.90 2.78 -5.93
C ASN A 165 -11.67 1.91 -6.94
N ASP A 166 -11.95 2.45 -8.10
CA ASP A 166 -12.60 1.82 -9.23
C ASP A 166 -11.53 1.40 -10.27
N ILE A 167 -11.82 0.37 -10.98
CA ILE A 167 -10.98 -0.17 -12.04
C ILE A 167 -11.39 0.49 -13.35
#